data_5e7f64e7ffb410e3712b5eae37448f2b
#
_entry.id   5e7f64e7ffb410e3712b5eae37448f2b
#
_cell.length_a   1.000
_cell.length_b   1.000
_cell.length_c   1.000
_cell.angle_alpha   90.00
_cell.angle_beta   90.00
_cell.angle_gamma   90.00
#
_symmetry.space_group_name_H-M   'P 1'
#
loop_
_entity.id
_entity.type
_entity.pdbx_description
1 polymer ?
#
loop_
_entity_poly.entity_id
_entity_poly.type
_entity_poly.pdbx_seq_one_letter_code
_entity_poly.pdbx_strand_id
1 'polypeptide(L)'
;MKFYKNNIAKIIQKHKTIIFLFIVCFIFLHPQKIADNSSTSFHFVNDGYVVVALGTNDNSYFLRNGHVMGYHFELIKKYCNKIKCKPVFIVEEDIDKRLDLLLANQADIAVCDIKTDSILKIKNINPVYIDENFSPSFWAVDNKNNGLAKNINLWINSYTQTKDYSFLAAKYNLNQIYRKSQTISDYDDLIKKYSEKINWDWRLIAALIYQESQFIPDLKSHKDAFGLMQIRQQTAEFLGFDSIDSNEKNIAAGTKLIKFLEKHFAKDSTINETELVKFVLAAYNSGHGKIDICRRNTAQKGRNANIWIDVEITNRRKKREQNAPKTKESYLSSETINFVNEILERYEHYRNFF
;
A
#
# COMPACT_ATOMS: atom_id res chain seq x y z
N MET A 1 12.98 -4.31 36.83
CA MET A 1 13.45 -4.55 35.43
C MET A 1 12.87 -5.82 34.78
N LYS A 2 12.58 -6.90 35.47
CA LYS A 2 11.93 -8.12 34.91
C LYS A 2 10.45 -7.95 34.55
N PHE A 3 9.71 -7.07 35.22
CA PHE A 3 8.28 -6.82 34.96
C PHE A 3 8.02 -6.04 33.65
N TYR A 4 8.94 -5.19 33.25
CA TYR A 4 8.82 -4.39 32.01
C TYR A 4 9.09 -5.22 30.74
N LYS A 5 10.03 -6.16 30.78
CA LYS A 5 10.34 -7.06 29.65
C LYS A 5 9.20 -8.03 29.31
N ASN A 6 8.46 -8.52 30.34
CA ASN A 6 7.34 -9.44 30.10
C ASN A 6 6.10 -8.76 29.50
N ASN A 7 5.90 -7.46 29.76
CA ASN A 7 4.79 -6.72 29.15
C ASN A 7 5.05 -6.36 27.67
N ILE A 8 6.30 -6.03 27.33
CA ILE A 8 6.69 -5.76 25.95
C ILE A 8 6.60 -7.03 25.09
N ALA A 9 7.04 -8.18 25.61
CA ALA A 9 6.91 -9.46 24.90
C ALA A 9 5.44 -9.87 24.66
N LYS A 10 4.55 -9.62 25.63
CA LYS A 10 3.10 -9.85 25.48
C LYS A 10 2.44 -8.90 24.48
N ILE A 11 2.89 -7.63 24.42
CA ILE A 11 2.40 -6.64 23.47
C ILE A 11 2.86 -7.04 22.05
N ILE A 12 4.12 -7.42 21.87
CA ILE A 12 4.66 -7.87 20.57
C ILE A 12 3.97 -9.16 20.10
N GLN A 13 3.68 -10.10 21.01
CA GLN A 13 2.97 -11.33 20.67
C GLN A 13 1.50 -11.06 20.34
N LYS A 14 0.85 -10.12 21.02
CA LYS A 14 -0.52 -9.68 20.74
C LYS A 14 -0.61 -8.95 19.38
N HIS A 15 0.40 -8.16 19.01
CA HIS A 15 0.46 -7.53 17.69
C HIS A 15 0.78 -8.53 16.56
N LYS A 16 1.62 -9.54 16.79
CA LYS A 16 1.84 -10.63 15.83
C LYS A 16 0.56 -11.45 15.60
N THR A 17 -0.22 -11.71 16.62
CA THR A 17 -1.52 -12.42 16.53
C THR A 17 -2.56 -11.56 15.85
N ILE A 18 -2.55 -10.24 16.02
CA ILE A 18 -3.44 -9.28 15.34
C ILE A 18 -3.08 -9.20 13.85
N ILE A 19 -1.79 -9.17 13.48
CA ILE A 19 -1.36 -9.19 12.07
C ILE A 19 -1.76 -10.51 11.41
N PHE A 20 -1.63 -11.64 12.10
CA PHE A 20 -2.09 -12.96 11.63
C PHE A 20 -3.62 -13.01 11.48
N LEU A 21 -4.38 -12.42 12.40
CA LEU A 21 -5.85 -12.29 12.30
C LEU A 21 -6.27 -11.32 11.17
N PHE A 22 -5.50 -10.26 10.89
CA PHE A 22 -5.80 -9.35 9.78
C PHE A 22 -5.59 -10.01 8.41
N ILE A 23 -4.56 -10.84 8.24
CA ILE A 23 -4.36 -11.64 7.02
C ILE A 23 -5.45 -12.71 6.90
N VAL A 24 -5.85 -13.38 7.99
CA VAL A 24 -6.88 -14.42 8.00
C VAL A 24 -8.29 -13.85 7.84
N CYS A 25 -8.63 -12.69 8.42
CA CYS A 25 -9.93 -12.04 8.21
C CYS A 25 -10.13 -11.53 6.78
N PHE A 26 -9.06 -11.15 6.06
CA PHE A 26 -9.18 -10.79 4.64
C PHE A 26 -9.47 -11.99 3.73
N ILE A 27 -9.14 -13.21 4.17
CA ILE A 27 -9.34 -14.46 3.42
C ILE A 27 -10.78 -14.99 3.54
N PHE A 28 -11.52 -14.67 4.62
CA PHE A 28 -12.82 -15.30 4.93
C PHE A 28 -14.07 -14.47 4.57
N LEU A 29 -13.97 -13.28 3.98
CA LEU A 29 -15.12 -12.42 3.70
C LEU A 29 -15.29 -12.05 2.22
N HIS A 30 -15.19 -13.03 1.31
CA HIS A 30 -15.61 -12.80 -0.08
C HIS A 30 -16.75 -13.75 -0.48
N PRO A 31 -17.83 -13.24 -1.12
CA PRO A 31 -18.92 -14.06 -1.59
C PRO A 31 -18.48 -14.95 -2.75
N GLN A 32 -18.87 -16.21 -2.71
CA GLN A 32 -18.65 -17.19 -3.78
C GLN A 32 -19.19 -16.65 -5.12
N LYS A 33 -18.34 -16.56 -6.13
CA LYS A 33 -18.73 -16.32 -7.51
C LYS A 33 -19.14 -17.64 -8.15
N ILE A 34 -20.35 -17.63 -8.72
CA ILE A 34 -20.88 -18.66 -9.61
C ILE A 34 -19.93 -18.84 -10.80
N ALA A 35 -19.57 -20.08 -11.07
CA ALA A 35 -18.67 -20.45 -12.15
C ALA A 35 -19.30 -20.16 -13.52
N ASP A 36 -18.64 -19.32 -14.31
CA ASP A 36 -18.91 -19.19 -15.73
C ASP A 36 -17.80 -19.93 -16.50
N ASN A 37 -18.21 -21.00 -17.19
CA ASN A 37 -17.33 -21.87 -17.96
C ASN A 37 -17.03 -21.27 -19.32
N SER A 38 -15.98 -20.46 -19.43
CA SER A 38 -15.23 -20.29 -20.70
C SER A 38 -13.96 -19.48 -20.48
N SER A 39 -12.87 -20.14 -20.67
CA SER A 39 -11.46 -19.74 -20.70
C SER A 39 -10.63 -20.33 -19.55
N THR A 40 -9.57 -21.01 -19.92
CA THR A 40 -8.53 -21.54 -19.03
C THR A 40 -7.90 -20.41 -18.19
N SER A 41 -8.60 -19.99 -17.15
CA SER A 41 -8.07 -19.10 -16.13
C SER A 41 -7.17 -19.92 -15.22
N PHE A 42 -5.89 -19.67 -15.30
CA PHE A 42 -4.89 -20.28 -14.44
C PHE A 42 -5.13 -19.85 -12.98
N HIS A 43 -5.62 -20.77 -12.16
CA HIS A 43 -5.76 -20.62 -10.71
C HIS A 43 -4.39 -20.75 -10.01
N PHE A 44 -3.44 -19.84 -10.29
CA PHE A 44 -2.15 -19.83 -9.61
C PHE A 44 -2.11 -18.90 -8.42
N VAL A 45 -3.09 -18.04 -8.28
CA VAL A 45 -3.13 -16.96 -7.31
C VAL A 45 -4.44 -17.07 -6.53
N ASN A 46 -4.34 -17.33 -5.24
CA ASN A 46 -5.50 -17.30 -4.36
C ASN A 46 -5.94 -15.83 -4.19
N ASP A 47 -7.22 -15.55 -4.41
CA ASP A 47 -7.90 -14.27 -4.09
C ASP A 47 -7.38 -13.00 -4.79
N GLY A 48 -6.65 -13.11 -5.90
CA GLY A 48 -6.17 -11.95 -6.66
C GLY A 48 -4.93 -11.25 -6.08
N TYR A 49 -4.20 -11.91 -5.18
CA TYR A 49 -2.94 -11.44 -4.59
C TYR A 49 -1.81 -12.43 -4.87
N VAL A 50 -0.58 -11.90 -4.95
CA VAL A 50 0.66 -12.68 -4.90
C VAL A 50 1.46 -12.20 -3.70
N VAL A 51 1.74 -13.08 -2.76
CA VAL A 51 2.53 -12.77 -1.57
C VAL A 51 4.01 -13.04 -1.86
N VAL A 52 4.85 -12.05 -1.66
CA VAL A 52 6.27 -12.08 -1.99
C VAL A 52 7.12 -11.78 -0.77
N ALA A 53 7.98 -12.72 -0.40
CA ALA A 53 9.00 -12.51 0.63
C ALA A 53 10.30 -12.02 -0.02
N LEU A 54 10.84 -10.88 0.47
CA LEU A 54 12.08 -10.27 -0.03
C LEU A 54 12.82 -9.52 1.06
N GLY A 55 14.11 -9.21 0.83
CA GLY A 55 14.93 -8.39 1.73
C GLY A 55 14.99 -6.94 1.30
N THR A 56 15.38 -6.05 2.23
CA THR A 56 15.57 -4.62 1.98
C THR A 56 17.01 -4.30 1.58
N ASN A 57 17.52 -4.98 0.56
CA ASN A 57 18.84 -4.67 0.03
C ASN A 57 18.80 -3.64 -1.11
N ASP A 58 19.96 -3.11 -1.47
CA ASP A 58 20.14 -1.97 -2.36
C ASP A 58 19.51 -2.12 -3.77
N ASN A 59 19.19 -3.33 -4.19
CA ASN A 59 18.59 -3.57 -5.50
C ASN A 59 17.21 -4.24 -5.41
N SER A 60 16.87 -4.86 -4.29
CA SER A 60 15.65 -5.66 -4.18
C SER A 60 14.43 -4.82 -3.83
N TYR A 61 14.51 -4.12 -2.70
CA TYR A 61 13.43 -3.31 -2.16
C TYR A 61 13.98 -2.29 -1.18
N PHE A 62 13.84 -1.01 -1.48
CA PHE A 62 14.36 0.09 -0.65
C PHE A 62 13.53 1.36 -0.77
N LEU A 63 13.74 2.29 0.15
CA LEU A 63 13.11 3.60 0.16
C LEU A 63 14.14 4.69 -0.15
N ARG A 64 13.74 5.66 -1.01
CA ARG A 64 14.54 6.84 -1.32
C ARG A 64 13.63 8.05 -1.47
N ASN A 65 13.79 9.07 -0.61
CA ASN A 65 13.00 10.31 -0.64
C ASN A 65 11.48 10.03 -0.71
N GLY A 66 10.99 9.12 0.13
CA GLY A 66 9.59 8.71 0.14
C GLY A 66 9.14 7.80 -1.02
N HIS A 67 10.00 7.58 -2.02
CA HIS A 67 9.72 6.66 -3.12
C HIS A 67 10.15 5.24 -2.77
N VAL A 68 9.22 4.30 -2.90
CA VAL A 68 9.51 2.87 -2.81
C VAL A 68 10.09 2.39 -4.13
N MET A 69 11.25 1.81 -4.09
CA MET A 69 12.06 1.42 -5.24
C MET A 69 12.67 0.03 -5.03
N GLY A 70 13.22 -0.54 -6.08
CA GLY A 70 13.97 -1.79 -6.08
C GLY A 70 13.71 -2.58 -7.36
N TYR A 71 14.74 -3.24 -7.86
CA TYR A 71 14.65 -4.02 -9.09
C TYR A 71 13.59 -5.12 -8.98
N HIS A 72 13.69 -5.96 -7.95
CA HIS A 72 12.73 -7.04 -7.75
C HIS A 72 11.34 -6.52 -7.41
N PHE A 73 11.24 -5.44 -6.62
CA PHE A 73 9.97 -4.79 -6.32
C PHE A 73 9.24 -4.33 -7.59
N GLU A 74 9.91 -3.58 -8.46
CA GLU A 74 9.28 -3.09 -9.70
C GLU A 74 8.98 -4.22 -10.68
N LEU A 75 9.86 -5.21 -10.78
CA LEU A 75 9.69 -6.36 -11.65
C LEU A 75 8.47 -7.19 -11.23
N ILE A 76 8.30 -7.44 -9.92
CA ILE A 76 7.13 -8.13 -9.35
C ILE A 76 5.86 -7.34 -9.63
N LYS A 77 5.87 -6.01 -9.47
CA LYS A 77 4.70 -5.17 -9.80
C LYS A 77 4.32 -5.31 -11.28
N LYS A 78 5.28 -5.35 -12.19
CA LYS A 78 5.02 -5.55 -13.63
C LYS A 78 4.46 -6.95 -13.92
N TYR A 79 4.98 -7.99 -13.28
CA TYR A 79 4.43 -9.34 -13.38
C TYR A 79 2.99 -9.41 -12.87
N CYS A 80 2.73 -8.89 -11.67
CA CYS A 80 1.39 -8.86 -11.08
C CYS A 80 0.39 -8.07 -11.94
N ASN A 81 0.81 -6.95 -12.52
CA ASN A 81 -0.02 -6.19 -13.47
C ASN A 81 -0.39 -7.03 -14.71
N LYS A 82 0.56 -7.83 -15.22
CA LYS A 82 0.32 -8.72 -16.37
C LYS A 82 -0.74 -9.78 -16.06
N ILE A 83 -0.68 -10.38 -14.88
CA ILE A 83 -1.63 -11.44 -14.47
C ILE A 83 -2.86 -10.88 -13.72
N LYS A 84 -2.99 -9.55 -13.64
CA LYS A 84 -4.11 -8.82 -13.01
C LYS A 84 -4.32 -9.16 -11.53
N CYS A 85 -3.23 -9.31 -10.79
CA CYS A 85 -3.24 -9.46 -9.34
C CYS A 85 -2.53 -8.28 -8.65
N LYS A 86 -2.58 -8.26 -7.32
CA LYS A 86 -1.86 -7.29 -6.48
C LYS A 86 -0.71 -7.98 -5.76
N PRO A 87 0.52 -7.43 -5.76
CA PRO A 87 1.59 -7.94 -4.93
C PRO A 87 1.38 -7.52 -3.46
N VAL A 88 1.68 -8.44 -2.54
CA VAL A 88 1.81 -8.19 -1.10
C VAL A 88 3.24 -8.53 -0.71
N PHE A 89 3.94 -7.61 -0.06
CA PHE A 89 5.34 -7.78 0.28
C PHE A 89 5.52 -8.10 1.76
N ILE A 90 6.24 -9.19 2.05
CA ILE A 90 6.74 -9.55 3.38
C ILE A 90 8.23 -9.27 3.38
N VAL A 91 8.67 -8.39 4.27
CA VAL A 91 10.11 -8.11 4.44
C VAL A 91 10.71 -9.07 5.44
N GLU A 92 11.67 -9.84 4.96
CA GLU A 92 12.50 -10.73 5.77
C GLU A 92 13.93 -10.72 5.22
N GLU A 93 14.89 -10.32 6.04
CA GLU A 93 16.29 -10.16 5.61
C GLU A 93 17.01 -11.51 5.47
N ASP A 94 16.60 -12.50 6.23
CA ASP A 94 17.18 -13.83 6.21
C ASP A 94 16.56 -14.67 5.09
N ILE A 95 17.42 -15.16 4.18
CA ILE A 95 16.98 -15.96 3.02
C ILE A 95 16.35 -17.28 3.46
N ASP A 96 16.90 -17.94 4.49
CA ASP A 96 16.37 -19.22 4.97
C ASP A 96 14.95 -19.01 5.53
N LYS A 97 14.71 -17.93 6.25
CA LYS A 97 13.36 -17.58 6.73
C LYS A 97 12.41 -17.20 5.59
N ARG A 98 12.90 -16.55 4.51
CA ARG A 98 12.06 -16.31 3.32
C ARG A 98 11.62 -17.64 2.69
N LEU A 99 12.51 -18.61 2.64
CA LEU A 99 12.19 -19.96 2.15
C LEU A 99 11.25 -20.70 3.11
N ASP A 100 11.39 -20.53 4.42
CA ASP A 100 10.46 -21.10 5.39
C ASP A 100 9.04 -20.53 5.21
N LEU A 101 8.90 -19.22 4.96
CA LEU A 101 7.62 -18.60 4.63
C LEU A 101 6.99 -19.21 3.36
N LEU A 102 7.82 -19.46 2.32
CA LEU A 102 7.40 -20.08 1.09
C LEU A 102 6.91 -21.52 1.33
N LEU A 103 7.70 -22.35 2.03
CA LEU A 103 7.38 -23.75 2.30
C LEU A 103 6.19 -23.91 3.26
N ALA A 104 5.97 -22.92 4.13
CA ALA A 104 4.81 -22.85 5.02
C ALA A 104 3.54 -22.30 4.32
N ASN A 105 3.58 -22.05 3.00
CA ASN A 105 2.50 -21.47 2.20
C ASN A 105 2.04 -20.08 2.71
N GLN A 106 2.97 -19.32 3.30
CA GLN A 106 2.76 -17.94 3.75
C GLN A 106 3.27 -16.92 2.72
N ALA A 107 4.06 -17.36 1.76
CA ALA A 107 4.47 -16.61 0.57
C ALA A 107 4.31 -17.49 -0.68
N ASP A 108 4.04 -16.86 -1.82
CA ASP A 108 3.98 -17.52 -3.14
C ASP A 108 5.33 -17.49 -3.84
N ILE A 109 6.11 -16.44 -3.57
CA ILE A 109 7.44 -16.19 -4.14
C ILE A 109 8.39 -15.78 -3.02
N ALA A 110 9.59 -16.34 -2.99
CA ALA A 110 10.69 -15.84 -2.18
C ALA A 110 11.83 -15.34 -3.08
N VAL A 111 12.21 -14.07 -2.93
CA VAL A 111 13.31 -13.47 -3.67
C VAL A 111 14.64 -13.89 -3.01
N CYS A 112 15.51 -14.52 -3.77
CA CYS A 112 16.83 -14.98 -3.33
C CYS A 112 17.91 -14.18 -4.05
N ASP A 113 18.54 -13.26 -3.33
CA ASP A 113 19.49 -12.27 -3.88
C ASP A 113 20.91 -12.80 -4.06
N ILE A 114 21.18 -14.05 -3.68
CA ILE A 114 22.50 -14.66 -3.68
C ILE A 114 22.42 -16.03 -4.35
N LYS A 115 23.31 -16.28 -5.32
CA LYS A 115 23.61 -17.65 -5.79
C LYS A 115 24.38 -18.38 -4.68
N THR A 116 23.67 -19.14 -3.86
CA THR A 116 24.31 -20.12 -2.99
C THR A 116 23.92 -21.52 -3.42
N ASP A 117 24.90 -22.34 -3.72
CA ASP A 117 24.70 -23.78 -4.05
C ASP A 117 23.95 -24.53 -2.93
N SER A 118 24.00 -24.02 -1.70
CA SER A 118 23.26 -24.56 -0.58
C SER A 118 21.73 -24.38 -0.70
N ILE A 119 21.25 -23.28 -1.28
CA ILE A 119 19.82 -23.01 -1.50
C ILE A 119 19.26 -23.93 -2.60
N LEU A 120 20.02 -24.19 -3.64
CA LEU A 120 19.65 -25.10 -4.73
C LEU A 120 19.48 -26.57 -4.27
N LYS A 121 20.05 -26.93 -3.10
CA LYS A 121 19.89 -28.25 -2.49
C LYS A 121 18.56 -28.45 -1.75
N ILE A 122 17.77 -27.39 -1.58
CA ILE A 122 16.43 -27.48 -0.99
C ILE A 122 15.51 -28.16 -2.00
N LYS A 123 15.15 -29.43 -1.73
CA LYS A 123 14.45 -30.33 -2.66
C LYS A 123 13.03 -29.93 -3.06
N ASN A 124 12.45 -28.85 -2.50
CA ASN A 124 11.02 -28.52 -2.65
C ASN A 124 10.77 -27.15 -3.29
N ILE A 125 11.75 -26.56 -3.98
CA ILE A 125 11.58 -25.27 -4.65
C ILE A 125 11.89 -25.35 -6.15
N ASN A 126 11.19 -24.54 -6.94
CA ASN A 126 11.46 -24.27 -8.34
C ASN A 126 12.17 -22.90 -8.44
N PRO A 127 13.47 -22.84 -8.76
CA PRO A 127 14.13 -21.55 -9.01
C PRO A 127 13.68 -20.99 -10.36
N VAL A 128 13.29 -19.73 -10.38
CA VAL A 128 13.05 -18.95 -11.59
C VAL A 128 14.14 -17.89 -11.70
N TYR A 129 15.10 -18.09 -12.58
CA TYR A 129 16.17 -17.14 -12.82
C TYR A 129 15.65 -15.95 -13.61
N ILE A 130 15.99 -14.74 -13.15
CA ILE A 130 15.41 -13.51 -13.70
C ILE A 130 16.29 -12.99 -14.85
N ASP A 131 17.52 -12.62 -14.55
CA ASP A 131 18.52 -12.20 -15.53
C ASP A 131 19.92 -12.44 -14.94
N GLU A 132 20.60 -13.47 -15.44
CA GLU A 132 21.92 -13.86 -14.94
C GLU A 132 22.99 -12.80 -15.24
N ASN A 133 22.78 -11.97 -16.26
CA ASN A 133 23.72 -10.92 -16.64
C ASN A 133 23.58 -9.68 -15.76
N PHE A 134 22.40 -9.46 -15.17
CA PHE A 134 22.11 -8.29 -14.37
C PHE A 134 22.27 -8.54 -12.87
N SER A 135 21.69 -9.61 -12.36
CA SER A 135 21.77 -9.99 -10.94
C SER A 135 21.78 -11.50 -10.81
N PRO A 136 22.68 -12.08 -10.02
CA PRO A 136 22.71 -13.51 -9.77
C PRO A 136 21.59 -13.97 -8.83
N SER A 137 20.41 -13.43 -9.01
CA SER A 137 19.23 -13.66 -8.18
C SER A 137 18.22 -14.56 -8.87
N PHE A 138 17.39 -15.22 -8.08
CA PHE A 138 16.26 -15.99 -8.58
C PHE A 138 15.04 -15.81 -7.67
N TRP A 139 13.88 -16.09 -8.21
CA TRP A 139 12.65 -16.21 -7.44
C TRP A 139 12.37 -17.67 -7.15
N ALA A 140 12.32 -18.03 -5.88
CA ALA A 140 11.95 -19.37 -5.46
C ALA A 140 10.42 -19.49 -5.42
N VAL A 141 9.90 -20.59 -5.96
CA VAL A 141 8.48 -20.96 -5.91
C VAL A 141 8.38 -22.38 -5.37
N ASP A 142 7.42 -22.67 -4.49
CA ASP A 142 7.21 -24.05 -4.00
C ASP A 142 6.90 -25.01 -5.15
N ASN A 143 7.51 -26.19 -5.15
CA ASN A 143 7.29 -27.24 -6.16
C ASN A 143 5.82 -27.64 -6.28
N LYS A 144 5.01 -27.48 -5.22
CA LYS A 144 3.56 -27.69 -5.26
C LYS A 144 2.87 -26.70 -6.20
N ASN A 145 3.45 -25.52 -6.43
CA ASN A 145 2.92 -24.47 -7.31
C ASN A 145 3.73 -24.36 -8.63
N ASN A 146 4.01 -25.51 -9.28
CA ASN A 146 4.76 -25.57 -10.52
C ASN A 146 4.13 -24.72 -11.65
N GLY A 147 2.82 -24.50 -11.59
CA GLY A 147 2.13 -23.64 -12.55
C GLY A 147 2.55 -22.18 -12.44
N LEU A 148 2.71 -21.64 -11.25
CA LEU A 148 3.19 -20.29 -11.02
C LEU A 148 4.62 -20.15 -11.55
N ALA A 149 5.52 -21.09 -11.23
CA ALA A 149 6.90 -21.07 -11.71
C ALA A 149 6.97 -21.07 -13.25
N LYS A 150 6.18 -21.92 -13.93
CA LYS A 150 6.10 -21.94 -15.40
C LYS A 150 5.57 -20.63 -15.97
N ASN A 151 4.52 -20.05 -15.35
CA ASN A 151 3.94 -18.79 -15.78
C ASN A 151 4.97 -17.64 -15.66
N ILE A 152 5.70 -17.56 -14.54
CA ILE A 152 6.76 -16.55 -14.33
C ILE A 152 7.85 -16.74 -15.38
N ASN A 153 8.33 -17.96 -15.62
CA ASN A 153 9.36 -18.24 -16.62
C ASN A 153 8.95 -17.82 -18.04
N LEU A 154 7.72 -18.11 -18.45
CA LEU A 154 7.22 -17.70 -19.76
C LEU A 154 7.13 -16.17 -19.87
N TRP A 155 6.68 -15.53 -18.80
CA TRP A 155 6.58 -14.07 -18.77
C TRP A 155 7.96 -13.43 -18.79
N ILE A 156 8.89 -13.83 -17.92
CA ILE A 156 10.22 -13.19 -17.81
C ILE A 156 11.01 -13.33 -19.12
N ASN A 157 10.97 -14.50 -19.76
CA ASN A 157 11.63 -14.73 -21.04
C ASN A 157 11.11 -13.80 -22.16
N SER A 158 9.83 -13.49 -22.15
CA SER A 158 9.24 -12.53 -23.09
C SER A 158 9.50 -11.08 -22.67
N TYR A 159 9.45 -10.77 -21.39
CA TYR A 159 9.59 -9.43 -20.86
C TYR A 159 11.02 -8.89 -20.98
N THR A 160 12.03 -9.73 -20.76
CA THR A 160 13.46 -9.36 -20.91
C THR A 160 13.84 -8.92 -22.33
N GLN A 161 13.03 -9.27 -23.34
CA GLN A 161 13.24 -8.83 -24.72
C GLN A 161 12.58 -7.46 -25.03
N THR A 162 11.94 -6.84 -24.05
CA THR A 162 11.23 -5.56 -24.24
C THR A 162 12.10 -4.35 -23.94
N LYS A 163 11.80 -3.21 -24.58
CA LYS A 163 12.41 -1.92 -24.22
C LYS A 163 12.12 -1.52 -22.77
N ASP A 164 10.91 -1.84 -22.27
CA ASP A 164 10.53 -1.55 -20.88
C ASP A 164 11.45 -2.26 -19.89
N TYR A 165 11.80 -3.51 -20.16
CA TYR A 165 12.82 -4.22 -19.38
C TYR A 165 14.21 -3.57 -19.48
N SER A 166 14.64 -3.18 -20.68
CA SER A 166 15.94 -2.51 -20.86
C SER A 166 16.04 -1.21 -20.04
N PHE A 167 14.95 -0.43 -19.98
CA PHE A 167 14.90 0.75 -19.11
C PHE A 167 14.94 0.39 -17.61
N LEU A 168 14.21 -0.64 -17.21
CA LEU A 168 14.23 -1.11 -15.82
C LEU A 168 15.64 -1.59 -15.43
N ALA A 169 16.26 -2.44 -16.25
CA ALA A 169 17.61 -2.94 -16.03
C ALA A 169 18.64 -1.80 -15.96
N ALA A 170 18.58 -0.85 -16.91
CA ALA A 170 19.48 0.31 -16.93
C ALA A 170 19.32 1.18 -15.66
N LYS A 171 18.09 1.36 -15.16
CA LYS A 171 17.81 2.12 -13.94
C LYS A 171 18.57 1.55 -12.73
N TYR A 172 18.71 0.23 -12.63
CA TYR A 172 19.34 -0.45 -11.48
C TYR A 172 20.76 -0.96 -11.76
N ASN A 173 21.21 -1.01 -13.04
CA ASN A 173 22.54 -1.49 -13.42
C ASN A 173 23.65 -0.42 -13.28
N LEU A 174 23.29 0.85 -13.22
CA LEU A 174 24.25 1.89 -12.96
C LEU A 174 24.68 1.74 -11.51
N ASN A 175 25.93 1.33 -11.25
CA ASN A 175 26.63 1.16 -9.97
C ASN A 175 26.40 2.26 -8.91
N GLN A 176 25.22 2.79 -8.85
CA GLN A 176 24.76 3.69 -7.83
C GLN A 176 24.33 2.84 -6.64
N ILE A 177 25.24 2.72 -5.68
CA ILE A 177 24.92 2.27 -4.33
C ILE A 177 23.84 3.22 -3.80
N TYR A 178 22.57 2.84 -3.93
CA TYR A 178 21.48 3.53 -3.30
C TYR A 178 21.57 3.26 -1.80
N ARG A 179 22.15 4.22 -1.05
CA ARG A 179 22.17 4.10 0.41
C ARG A 179 20.73 4.08 0.91
N LYS A 180 20.38 3.08 1.72
CA LYS A 180 19.10 2.99 2.43
C LYS A 180 18.87 4.31 3.17
N SER A 181 17.77 4.98 2.88
CA SER A 181 17.39 6.17 3.63
C SER A 181 17.05 5.79 5.07
N GLN A 182 17.55 6.52 6.04
CA GLN A 182 17.18 6.38 7.45
C GLN A 182 15.92 7.18 7.79
N THR A 183 15.37 7.92 6.83
CA THR A 183 14.21 8.78 6.97
C THR A 183 13.29 8.58 5.77
N ILE A 184 11.99 8.82 5.95
CA ILE A 184 11.03 8.90 4.85
C ILE A 184 11.23 10.24 4.12
N SER A 185 11.39 11.33 4.90
CA SER A 185 11.56 12.70 4.40
C SER A 185 12.35 13.55 5.39
N ASP A 186 12.71 14.76 4.97
CA ASP A 186 13.33 15.77 5.84
C ASP A 186 12.36 16.31 6.92
N TYR A 187 11.07 15.94 6.84
CA TYR A 187 10.03 16.42 7.75
C TYR A 187 9.61 15.39 8.79
N ASP A 188 10.27 14.24 8.88
CA ASP A 188 9.88 13.13 9.75
C ASP A 188 9.69 13.53 11.21
N ASP A 189 10.56 14.39 11.76
CA ASP A 189 10.46 14.84 13.16
C ASP A 189 9.21 15.72 13.38
N LEU A 190 8.90 16.61 12.45
CA LEU A 190 7.67 17.41 12.48
C LEU A 190 6.44 16.53 12.33
N ILE A 191 6.48 15.56 11.42
CA ILE A 191 5.39 14.62 11.18
C ILE A 191 5.13 13.81 12.45
N LYS A 192 6.14 13.25 13.09
CA LYS A 192 6.04 12.52 14.36
C LYS A 192 5.41 13.38 15.46
N LYS A 193 5.95 14.61 15.66
CA LYS A 193 5.48 15.58 16.64
C LYS A 193 3.97 15.85 16.54
N TYR A 194 3.45 16.02 15.33
CA TYR A 194 2.03 16.36 15.11
C TYR A 194 1.12 15.13 15.01
N SER A 195 1.64 13.99 14.57
CA SER A 195 0.92 12.72 14.55
C SER A 195 0.61 12.22 15.97
N GLU A 196 1.55 12.35 16.91
CA GLU A 196 1.34 12.04 18.33
C GLU A 196 0.17 12.82 18.95
N LYS A 197 0.01 14.12 18.61
CA LYS A 197 -1.08 14.96 19.13
C LYS A 197 -2.47 14.48 18.75
N ILE A 198 -2.57 13.73 17.65
CA ILE A 198 -3.84 13.19 17.15
C ILE A 198 -3.96 11.69 17.34
N ASN A 199 -2.93 11.03 17.90
CA ASN A 199 -2.84 9.58 18.09
C ASN A 199 -2.95 8.78 16.78
N TRP A 200 -2.27 9.28 15.72
CA TRP A 200 -2.15 8.60 14.42
C TRP A 200 -0.71 8.14 14.19
N ASP A 201 -0.56 7.02 13.47
CA ASP A 201 0.76 6.57 13.05
C ASP A 201 1.40 7.61 12.11
N TRP A 202 2.60 8.08 12.47
CA TRP A 202 3.30 9.11 11.72
C TRP A 202 3.60 8.70 10.27
N ARG A 203 3.78 7.39 10.01
CA ARG A 203 4.03 6.84 8.68
C ARG A 203 2.79 6.96 7.78
N LEU A 204 1.60 6.87 8.36
CA LEU A 204 0.36 7.12 7.64
C LEU A 204 0.22 8.60 7.26
N ILE A 205 0.60 9.52 8.17
CA ILE A 205 0.63 10.95 7.88
C ILE A 205 1.70 11.25 6.82
N ALA A 206 2.88 10.63 6.90
CA ALA A 206 3.91 10.75 5.87
C ALA A 206 3.42 10.26 4.49
N ALA A 207 2.68 9.14 4.45
CA ALA A 207 2.09 8.63 3.21
C ALA A 207 1.05 9.58 2.62
N LEU A 208 0.25 10.24 3.46
CA LEU A 208 -0.70 11.28 3.04
C LEU A 208 0.04 12.51 2.50
N ILE A 209 1.07 13.01 3.20
CA ILE A 209 1.89 14.15 2.73
C ILE A 209 2.53 13.84 1.38
N TYR A 210 3.06 12.62 1.22
CA TYR A 210 3.59 12.22 -0.08
C TYR A 210 2.52 12.26 -1.19
N GLN A 211 1.31 11.81 -0.90
CA GLN A 211 0.21 11.83 -1.87
C GLN A 211 -0.23 13.24 -2.24
N GLU A 212 -0.17 14.18 -1.30
CA GLU A 212 -0.55 15.58 -1.49
C GLU A 212 0.52 16.40 -2.21
N SER A 213 1.79 16.24 -1.85
CA SER A 213 2.86 17.14 -2.31
C SER A 213 4.16 16.46 -2.71
N GLN A 214 4.30 15.13 -2.53
CA GLN A 214 5.58 14.41 -2.65
C GLN A 214 6.71 15.08 -1.82
N PHE A 215 6.34 15.61 -0.64
CA PHE A 215 7.21 16.39 0.25
C PHE A 215 7.76 17.70 -0.33
N ILE A 216 7.13 18.27 -1.38
CA ILE A 216 7.48 19.59 -1.92
C ILE A 216 6.82 20.67 -1.04
N PRO A 217 7.59 21.49 -0.28
CA PRO A 217 7.04 22.35 0.76
C PRO A 217 6.20 23.52 0.23
N ASP A 218 6.59 24.08 -0.92
CA ASP A 218 5.96 25.28 -1.47
C ASP A 218 5.02 24.97 -2.63
N LEU A 219 4.58 23.72 -2.73
CA LEU A 219 3.69 23.28 -3.81
C LEU A 219 2.33 24.01 -3.70
N LYS A 220 1.95 24.68 -4.78
CA LYS A 220 0.65 25.34 -4.91
C LYS A 220 -0.18 24.64 -5.98
N SER A 221 -1.39 24.20 -5.62
CA SER A 221 -2.32 23.57 -6.57
C SER A 221 -3.14 24.60 -7.34
N HIS A 222 -3.74 24.18 -8.45
CA HIS A 222 -4.70 24.99 -9.22
C HIS A 222 -5.97 25.40 -8.42
N LYS A 223 -6.20 24.77 -7.27
CA LYS A 223 -7.35 25.02 -6.40
C LYS A 223 -6.95 25.82 -5.15
N ASP A 224 -5.82 26.52 -5.18
CA ASP A 224 -5.25 27.32 -4.09
C ASP A 224 -4.97 26.51 -2.81
N ALA A 225 -4.73 25.20 -2.91
CA ALA A 225 -4.16 24.44 -1.83
C ALA A 225 -2.64 24.62 -1.80
N PHE A 226 -2.05 24.69 -0.60
CA PHE A 226 -0.66 25.05 -0.40
C PHE A 226 0.07 24.09 0.55
N GLY A 227 1.35 23.90 0.28
CA GLY A 227 2.32 23.28 1.15
C GLY A 227 2.27 21.76 1.19
N LEU A 228 2.95 21.18 2.16
CA LEU A 228 3.16 19.74 2.33
C LEU A 228 1.85 18.94 2.40
N MET A 229 0.85 19.46 3.09
CA MET A 229 -0.45 18.82 3.29
C MET A 229 -1.57 19.43 2.43
N GLN A 230 -1.23 20.28 1.45
CA GLN A 230 -2.17 20.89 0.50
C GLN A 230 -3.42 21.47 1.17
N ILE A 231 -3.21 22.31 2.19
CA ILE A 231 -4.30 22.95 2.92
C ILE A 231 -4.70 24.26 2.22
N ARG A 232 -5.98 24.49 2.06
CA ARG A 232 -6.50 25.79 1.58
C ARG A 232 -6.55 26.80 2.71
N GLN A 233 -6.32 28.07 2.39
CA GLN A 233 -6.36 29.16 3.38
C GLN A 233 -7.69 29.20 4.15
N GLN A 234 -8.82 29.07 3.48
CA GLN A 234 -10.14 29.01 4.13
C GLN A 234 -10.28 27.85 5.12
N THR A 235 -9.68 26.69 4.80
CA THR A 235 -9.67 25.54 5.72
C THR A 235 -8.77 25.83 6.91
N ALA A 236 -7.63 26.45 6.70
CA ALA A 236 -6.72 26.86 7.77
C ALA A 236 -7.40 27.84 8.75
N GLU A 237 -8.06 28.85 8.22
CA GLU A 237 -8.83 29.84 9.01
C GLU A 237 -9.95 29.18 9.82
N PHE A 238 -10.72 28.28 9.20
CA PHE A 238 -11.74 27.48 9.90
C PHE A 238 -11.14 26.68 11.06
N LEU A 239 -9.91 26.21 10.90
CA LEU A 239 -9.17 25.48 11.93
C LEU A 239 -8.45 26.40 12.94
N GLY A 240 -8.56 27.72 12.80
CA GLY A 240 -7.94 28.70 13.68
C GLY A 240 -6.48 28.98 13.42
N PHE A 241 -6.05 28.90 12.16
CA PHE A 241 -4.72 29.33 11.70
C PHE A 241 -4.84 30.58 10.84
N ASP A 242 -4.17 31.65 11.23
CA ASP A 242 -4.15 32.90 10.46
C ASP A 242 -3.32 32.74 9.17
N SER A 243 -2.29 31.90 9.20
CA SER A 243 -1.44 31.57 8.06
C SER A 243 -0.92 30.14 8.11
N ILE A 244 -0.54 29.61 6.95
CA ILE A 244 0.09 28.29 6.78
C ILE A 244 1.42 28.43 6.00
N ASP A 245 2.12 29.50 6.23
CA ASP A 245 3.32 29.96 5.54
C ASP A 245 4.61 29.20 5.91
N SER A 246 4.56 28.32 6.89
CA SER A 246 5.68 27.44 7.25
C SER A 246 5.27 25.97 7.20
N ASN A 247 6.28 25.10 6.99
CA ASN A 247 6.07 23.66 6.97
C ASN A 247 5.45 23.16 8.27
N GLU A 248 5.87 23.70 9.40
CA GLU A 248 5.31 23.34 10.70
C GLU A 248 3.83 23.73 10.84
N LYS A 249 3.47 24.98 10.47
CA LYS A 249 2.07 25.41 10.48
C LYS A 249 1.21 24.61 9.51
N ASN A 250 1.75 24.28 8.34
CA ASN A 250 1.06 23.49 7.34
C ASN A 250 0.76 22.06 7.84
N ILE A 251 1.75 21.38 8.43
CA ILE A 251 1.56 20.06 9.05
C ILE A 251 0.61 20.14 10.25
N ALA A 252 0.71 21.17 11.07
CA ALA A 252 -0.19 21.40 12.20
C ALA A 252 -1.65 21.58 11.75
N ALA A 253 -1.90 22.36 10.69
CA ALA A 253 -3.23 22.57 10.13
C ALA A 253 -3.79 21.27 9.52
N GLY A 254 -2.99 20.54 8.74
CA GLY A 254 -3.39 19.29 8.12
C GLY A 254 -3.73 18.20 9.15
N THR A 255 -2.92 18.04 10.19
CA THR A 255 -3.21 17.07 11.27
C THR A 255 -4.42 17.48 12.08
N LYS A 256 -4.66 18.79 12.29
CA LYS A 256 -5.89 19.30 12.93
C LYS A 256 -7.12 19.03 12.08
N LEU A 257 -7.03 19.12 10.74
CA LEU A 257 -8.08 18.71 9.82
C LEU A 257 -8.40 17.22 9.96
N ILE A 258 -7.37 16.37 9.98
CA ILE A 258 -7.55 14.93 10.20
C ILE A 258 -8.31 14.68 11.51
N LYS A 259 -7.91 15.32 12.60
CA LYS A 259 -8.58 15.17 13.90
C LYS A 259 -10.02 15.66 13.89
N PHE A 260 -10.32 16.73 13.15
CA PHE A 260 -11.68 17.21 12.93
C PHE A 260 -12.52 16.15 12.19
N LEU A 261 -12.00 15.60 11.10
CA LEU A 261 -12.67 14.58 10.29
C LEU A 261 -12.86 13.27 11.08
N GLU A 262 -11.85 12.86 11.83
CA GLU A 262 -11.93 11.70 12.72
C GLU A 262 -13.08 11.86 13.73
N LYS A 263 -13.14 12.99 14.43
CA LYS A 263 -14.24 13.30 15.37
C LYS A 263 -15.61 13.32 14.68
N HIS A 264 -15.67 13.75 13.41
CA HIS A 264 -16.92 13.77 12.66
C HIS A 264 -17.46 12.35 12.43
N PHE A 265 -16.63 11.42 11.95
CA PHE A 265 -17.05 10.04 11.65
C PHE A 265 -17.12 9.14 12.90
N ALA A 266 -16.28 9.36 13.90
CA ALA A 266 -16.29 8.61 15.16
C ALA A 266 -17.56 8.83 16.02
N LYS A 267 -18.43 9.77 15.66
CA LYS A 267 -19.77 9.89 16.25
C LYS A 267 -20.62 8.64 16.01
N ASP A 268 -20.36 7.93 14.93
CA ASP A 268 -20.93 6.63 14.64
C ASP A 268 -20.01 5.55 15.21
N SER A 269 -20.30 5.08 16.42
CA SER A 269 -19.49 4.09 17.14
C SER A 269 -19.46 2.71 16.48
N THR A 270 -20.23 2.49 15.44
CA THR A 270 -20.23 1.23 14.69
C THR A 270 -19.19 1.19 13.56
N ILE A 271 -18.52 2.33 13.28
CA ILE A 271 -17.38 2.38 12.38
C ILE A 271 -16.14 1.89 13.14
N ASN A 272 -15.52 0.79 12.71
CA ASN A 272 -14.26 0.35 13.30
C ASN A 272 -13.07 1.24 12.89
N GLU A 273 -11.95 1.16 13.61
CA GLU A 273 -10.78 2.02 13.39
C GLU A 273 -10.23 1.96 11.96
N THR A 274 -10.19 0.78 11.35
CA THR A 274 -9.68 0.60 9.98
C THR A 274 -10.58 1.31 8.96
N GLU A 275 -11.88 1.19 9.10
CA GLU A 275 -12.83 1.86 8.21
C GLU A 275 -12.86 3.37 8.48
N LEU A 276 -12.72 3.79 9.74
CA LEU A 276 -12.62 5.19 10.14
C LEU A 276 -11.48 5.91 9.40
N VAL A 277 -10.29 5.30 9.36
CA VAL A 277 -9.14 5.84 8.61
C VAL A 277 -9.50 6.06 7.14
N LYS A 278 -10.13 5.09 6.48
CA LYS A 278 -10.52 5.21 5.06
C LYS A 278 -11.52 6.35 4.83
N PHE A 279 -12.51 6.49 5.70
CA PHE A 279 -13.47 7.60 5.62
C PHE A 279 -12.82 8.96 5.85
N VAL A 280 -11.89 9.06 6.79
CA VAL A 280 -11.12 10.28 7.05
C VAL A 280 -10.27 10.66 5.84
N LEU A 281 -9.52 9.72 5.26
CA LEU A 281 -8.71 9.96 4.05
C LEU A 281 -9.58 10.37 2.85
N ALA A 282 -10.71 9.70 2.63
CA ALA A 282 -11.64 10.06 1.57
C ALA A 282 -12.23 11.46 1.76
N ALA A 283 -12.58 11.81 3.01
CA ALA A 283 -13.12 13.12 3.35
C ALA A 283 -12.05 14.22 3.32
N TYR A 284 -10.81 13.92 3.60
CA TYR A 284 -9.69 14.84 3.43
C TYR A 284 -9.58 15.31 1.98
N ASN A 285 -9.64 14.38 1.04
CA ASN A 285 -9.56 14.67 -0.39
C ASN A 285 -10.84 15.33 -0.95
N SER A 286 -12.02 14.85 -0.56
CA SER A 286 -13.29 15.24 -1.22
C SER A 286 -14.28 16.02 -0.37
N GLY A 287 -13.97 16.23 0.92
CA GLY A 287 -14.84 16.87 1.90
C GLY A 287 -15.82 15.88 2.58
N HIS A 288 -16.02 16.05 3.89
CA HIS A 288 -16.85 15.15 4.70
C HIS A 288 -18.33 15.12 4.26
N GLY A 289 -18.87 16.25 3.86
CA GLY A 289 -20.28 16.31 3.42
C GLY A 289 -20.56 15.41 2.21
N LYS A 290 -19.60 15.28 1.30
CA LYS A 290 -19.70 14.36 0.16
C LYS A 290 -19.68 12.89 0.60
N ILE A 291 -18.80 12.56 1.54
CA ILE A 291 -18.72 11.20 2.08
C ILE A 291 -19.99 10.84 2.86
N ASP A 292 -20.56 11.77 3.62
CA ASP A 292 -21.84 11.56 4.31
C ASP A 292 -22.99 11.26 3.32
N ILE A 293 -23.03 11.96 2.17
CA ILE A 293 -24.01 11.67 1.12
C ILE A 293 -23.78 10.25 0.56
N CYS A 294 -22.53 9.88 0.27
CA CYS A 294 -22.20 8.54 -0.23
C CYS A 294 -22.59 7.44 0.77
N ARG A 295 -22.36 7.66 2.07
CA ARG A 295 -22.79 6.74 3.13
C ARG A 295 -24.32 6.59 3.17
N ARG A 296 -25.07 7.70 3.13
CA ARG A 296 -26.55 7.65 3.07
C ARG A 296 -27.06 6.91 1.84
N ASN A 297 -26.50 7.17 0.66
CA ASN A 297 -26.86 6.45 -0.57
C ASN A 297 -26.58 4.94 -0.43
N THR A 298 -25.51 4.56 0.24
CA THR A 298 -25.16 3.15 0.49
C THR A 298 -26.19 2.48 1.37
N ALA A 299 -26.57 3.10 2.49
CA ALA A 299 -27.60 2.61 3.39
C ALA A 299 -28.96 2.47 2.68
N GLN A 300 -29.36 3.46 1.86
CA GLN A 300 -30.61 3.42 1.06
C GLN A 300 -30.65 2.27 0.06
N LYS A 301 -29.47 1.81 -0.43
CA LYS A 301 -29.35 0.65 -1.30
C LYS A 301 -29.17 -0.67 -0.55
N GLY A 302 -29.38 -0.69 0.78
CA GLY A 302 -29.32 -1.88 1.62
C GLY A 302 -27.93 -2.43 1.86
N ARG A 303 -26.85 -1.61 1.66
CA ARG A 303 -25.47 -1.99 1.92
C ARG A 303 -24.97 -1.37 3.22
N ASN A 304 -23.86 -1.89 3.74
CA ASN A 304 -23.27 -1.36 4.98
C ASN A 304 -22.55 -0.02 4.73
N ALA A 305 -23.15 1.08 5.22
CA ALA A 305 -22.61 2.43 5.09
C ALA A 305 -21.33 2.67 5.93
N ASN A 306 -20.97 1.74 6.82
CA ASN A 306 -19.83 1.82 7.71
C ASN A 306 -18.63 0.99 7.23
N ILE A 307 -18.72 0.42 6.04
CA ILE A 307 -17.65 -0.31 5.36
C ILE A 307 -17.31 0.42 4.05
N TRP A 308 -16.05 0.82 3.92
CA TRP A 308 -15.56 1.64 2.80
C TRP A 308 -15.82 0.99 1.44
N ILE A 309 -15.56 -0.31 1.30
CA ILE A 309 -15.76 -1.00 0.02
C ILE A 309 -17.23 -0.98 -0.42
N ASP A 310 -18.18 -1.06 0.49
CA ASP A 310 -19.60 -0.96 0.18
C ASP A 310 -19.97 0.46 -0.28
N VAL A 311 -19.40 1.49 0.36
CA VAL A 311 -19.57 2.89 -0.02
C VAL A 311 -18.93 3.16 -1.38
N GLU A 312 -17.73 2.65 -1.62
CA GLU A 312 -17.03 2.76 -2.90
C GLU A 312 -17.83 2.13 -4.04
N ILE A 313 -18.20 0.84 -3.92
CA ILE A 313 -18.93 0.10 -4.97
C ILE A 313 -20.26 0.77 -5.28
N THR A 314 -20.96 1.24 -4.24
CA THR A 314 -22.29 1.87 -4.38
C THR A 314 -22.24 3.19 -5.11
N ASN A 315 -21.19 4.00 -4.87
CA ASN A 315 -21.10 5.38 -5.35
C ASN A 315 -20.06 5.59 -6.47
N ARG A 316 -19.37 4.54 -6.91
CA ARG A 316 -18.43 4.61 -8.04
C ARG A 316 -19.19 4.96 -9.33
N ARG A 317 -18.78 6.03 -10.03
CA ARG A 317 -19.37 6.43 -11.31
C ARG A 317 -19.16 5.36 -12.38
N LYS A 318 -20.26 4.84 -12.94
CA LYS A 318 -20.19 3.86 -14.05
C LYS A 318 -19.83 4.57 -15.36
N LYS A 319 -19.00 3.93 -16.21
CA LYS A 319 -18.59 4.50 -17.52
C LYS A 319 -19.77 4.91 -18.42
N ARG A 320 -20.92 4.23 -18.33
CA ARG A 320 -22.13 4.53 -19.12
C ARG A 320 -22.86 5.82 -18.68
N GLU A 321 -22.62 6.29 -17.45
CA GLU A 321 -23.30 7.47 -16.89
C GLU A 321 -22.48 8.76 -17.04
N GLN A 322 -21.34 8.72 -17.76
CA GLN A 322 -20.49 9.90 -17.97
C GLN A 322 -21.19 11.03 -18.72
N ASN A 323 -22.22 10.70 -19.52
CA ASN A 323 -23.02 11.66 -20.31
C ASN A 323 -24.40 11.97 -19.67
N ALA A 324 -24.72 11.39 -18.50
CA ALA A 324 -25.93 11.73 -17.81
C ALA A 324 -25.85 13.15 -17.24
N PRO A 325 -26.97 13.93 -17.24
CA PRO A 325 -26.97 15.24 -16.62
C PRO A 325 -26.50 15.12 -15.18
N LYS A 326 -25.74 16.13 -14.72
CA LYS A 326 -25.23 16.24 -13.34
C LYS A 326 -26.42 16.38 -12.37
N THR A 327 -27.12 15.29 -12.12
CA THR A 327 -28.08 15.23 -11.01
C THR A 327 -27.29 15.40 -9.71
N LYS A 328 -27.92 15.96 -8.67
CA LYS A 328 -27.34 16.21 -7.33
C LYS A 328 -26.83 14.95 -6.61
N GLU A 329 -26.80 13.79 -7.26
CA GLU A 329 -26.24 12.56 -6.73
C GLU A 329 -24.71 12.66 -6.64
N SER A 330 -24.23 12.60 -5.43
CA SER A 330 -22.79 12.68 -5.15
C SER A 330 -22.15 11.33 -5.44
N TYR A 331 -21.43 11.24 -6.56
CA TYR A 331 -20.61 10.08 -6.88
C TYR A 331 -19.20 10.24 -6.31
N LEU A 332 -18.61 9.13 -5.86
CA LEU A 332 -17.18 9.07 -5.58
C LEU A 332 -16.39 9.13 -6.90
N SER A 333 -15.46 10.08 -6.98
CA SER A 333 -14.54 10.14 -8.10
C SER A 333 -13.52 8.99 -8.01
N SER A 334 -13.04 8.52 -9.16
CA SER A 334 -11.89 7.61 -9.19
C SER A 334 -10.65 8.21 -8.51
N GLU A 335 -10.50 9.54 -8.56
CA GLU A 335 -9.45 10.28 -7.85
C GLU A 335 -9.51 10.04 -6.34
N THR A 336 -10.67 10.21 -5.69
CA THR A 336 -10.83 9.98 -4.25
C THR A 336 -10.59 8.51 -3.87
N ILE A 337 -11.05 7.57 -4.70
CA ILE A 337 -10.85 6.14 -4.46
C ILE A 337 -9.36 5.80 -4.56
N ASN A 338 -8.69 6.26 -5.60
CA ASN A 338 -7.26 6.04 -5.80
C ASN A 338 -6.44 6.71 -4.69
N PHE A 339 -6.82 7.92 -4.28
CA PHE A 339 -6.18 8.63 -3.17
C PHE A 339 -6.13 7.78 -1.89
N VAL A 340 -7.27 7.20 -1.48
CA VAL A 340 -7.32 6.32 -0.31
C VAL A 340 -6.43 5.10 -0.49
N ASN A 341 -6.54 4.42 -1.65
CA ASN A 341 -5.81 3.19 -1.90
C ASN A 341 -4.30 3.40 -1.97
N GLU A 342 -3.84 4.46 -2.64
CA GLU A 342 -2.41 4.78 -2.80
C GLU A 342 -1.76 5.17 -1.47
N ILE A 343 -2.48 5.91 -0.59
CA ILE A 343 -1.99 6.23 0.74
C ILE A 343 -1.84 4.97 1.59
N LEU A 344 -2.85 4.09 1.60
CA LEU A 344 -2.80 2.86 2.40
C LEU A 344 -1.71 1.90 1.88
N GLU A 345 -1.57 1.74 0.56
CA GLU A 345 -0.49 0.95 -0.04
C GLU A 345 0.89 1.50 0.38
N ARG A 346 1.07 2.81 0.28
CA ARG A 346 2.31 3.50 0.68
C ARG A 346 2.59 3.38 2.17
N TYR A 347 1.57 3.49 2.99
CA TYR A 347 1.68 3.30 4.44
C TYR A 347 2.20 1.90 4.78
N GLU A 348 1.68 0.84 4.15
CA GLU A 348 2.20 -0.51 4.35
C GLU A 348 3.68 -0.62 3.96
N HIS A 349 4.09 0.02 2.85
CA HIS A 349 5.50 0.07 2.48
C HIS A 349 6.35 0.80 3.53
N TYR A 350 5.89 1.96 4.03
CA TYR A 350 6.64 2.69 5.05
C TYR A 350 6.77 1.91 6.36
N ARG A 351 5.77 1.13 6.73
CA ARG A 351 5.86 0.21 7.88
C ARG A 351 6.91 -0.88 7.74
N ASN A 352 7.26 -1.24 6.51
CA ASN A 352 8.31 -2.23 6.24
C ASN A 352 9.72 -1.67 6.47
N PHE A 353 9.88 -0.35 6.51
CA PHE A 353 11.20 0.29 6.65
C PHE A 353 11.43 0.91 8.04
N PHE A 354 10.36 1.26 8.75
CA PHE A 354 10.42 2.03 10.00
C PHE A 354 9.55 1.45 11.13
#